data_235af2421c3dbfc0681cce6e7c2664f6
#
_entry.id   235af2421c3dbfc0681cce6e7c2664f6
#
_cell.length_a   1.000
_cell.length_b   1.000
_cell.length_c   1.000
_cell.angle_alpha   90.00
_cell.angle_beta   90.00
_cell.angle_gamma   90.00
#
_symmetry.space_group_name_H-M   'P 1'
#
loop_
_entity.id
_entity.type
_entity.pdbx_description
1 polymer ?
#
loop_
_entity_poly.entity_id
_entity_poly.type
_entity_poly.pdbx_seq_one_letter_code
_entity_poly.pdbx_strand_id
1 'polypeptide(L)'
;MKTKATSKYRSKFEAGIAASLEQRSVPFSYEPIVLDYVIQAKYKPDLILGNGIVVELKGFFSAQDRRKMLCVKEQHPELDIRMCFQNAKDKISRARKSITYGAWATRHGFKWASGTIPEDWYEQG
;
A
#
# COMPACT_ATOMS: atom_id res chain seq x y z
N MET A 1 -30.72 -22.37 27.61
CA MET A 1 -30.01 -21.16 27.79
C MET A 1 -29.30 -20.71 26.53
N LYS A 2 -29.44 -19.48 26.22
CA LYS A 2 -28.85 -18.97 25.00
C LYS A 2 -27.42 -18.52 25.24
N THR A 3 -26.48 -19.14 24.60
CA THR A 3 -25.13 -18.62 24.63
C THR A 3 -25.07 -17.35 23.78
N LYS A 4 -24.25 -16.44 24.26
CA LYS A 4 -24.05 -15.21 23.52
C LYS A 4 -23.10 -15.49 22.36
N ALA A 5 -23.68 -15.79 21.21
CA ALA A 5 -22.87 -16.03 20.03
C ALA A 5 -22.36 -14.72 19.48
N THR A 6 -21.09 -14.72 19.07
CA THR A 6 -20.53 -13.62 18.31
C THR A 6 -21.20 -13.59 16.95
N SER A 7 -21.74 -12.45 16.58
CA SER A 7 -22.35 -12.31 15.26
C SER A 7 -21.28 -12.45 14.19
N LYS A 8 -21.57 -13.23 13.15
CA LYS A 8 -20.69 -13.34 11.98
C LYS A 8 -20.78 -12.13 11.05
N TYR A 9 -21.80 -11.28 11.24
CA TYR A 9 -21.98 -10.12 10.38
C TYR A 9 -21.14 -8.96 10.85
N ARG A 10 -20.61 -8.19 9.90
CA ARG A 10 -19.68 -7.10 10.20
C ARG A 10 -20.36 -5.85 10.74
N SER A 11 -21.67 -5.72 10.52
CA SER A 11 -22.39 -4.54 10.95
C SER A 11 -23.79 -4.92 11.39
N LYS A 12 -24.41 -4.01 12.15
CA LYS A 12 -25.82 -4.17 12.55
C LYS A 12 -26.74 -4.12 11.34
N PHE A 13 -26.38 -3.34 10.33
CA PHE A 13 -27.16 -3.28 9.10
C PHE A 13 -27.18 -4.64 8.40
N GLU A 14 -26.01 -5.25 8.24
CA GLU A 14 -25.92 -6.58 7.63
C GLU A 14 -26.72 -7.61 8.42
N ALA A 15 -26.58 -7.60 9.75
CA ALA A 15 -27.32 -8.52 10.61
C ALA A 15 -28.82 -8.32 10.47
N GLY A 16 -29.28 -7.07 10.38
CA GLY A 16 -30.69 -6.75 10.21
C GLY A 16 -31.24 -7.26 8.88
N ILE A 17 -30.49 -7.11 7.81
CA ILE A 17 -30.89 -7.63 6.50
C ILE A 17 -30.97 -9.14 6.53
N ALA A 18 -29.97 -9.80 7.11
CA ALA A 18 -29.96 -11.26 7.23
C ALA A 18 -31.19 -11.75 8.01
N ALA A 19 -31.49 -11.09 9.14
CA ALA A 19 -32.66 -11.45 9.93
C ALA A 19 -33.96 -11.28 9.14
N SER A 20 -34.06 -10.22 8.36
CA SER A 20 -35.23 -9.98 7.50
C SER A 20 -35.41 -11.10 6.47
N LEU A 21 -34.29 -11.53 5.85
CA LEU A 21 -34.35 -12.62 4.88
C LEU A 21 -34.74 -13.94 5.55
N GLU A 22 -34.22 -14.19 6.73
CA GLU A 22 -34.57 -15.39 7.49
C GLU A 22 -36.09 -15.42 7.83
N GLN A 23 -36.61 -14.27 8.26
CA GLN A 23 -38.05 -14.17 8.56
C GLN A 23 -38.92 -14.42 7.34
N ARG A 24 -38.47 -14.08 6.17
CA ARG A 24 -39.17 -14.29 4.92
C ARG A 24 -38.88 -15.65 4.30
N SER A 25 -38.07 -16.45 4.96
CA SER A 25 -37.68 -17.76 4.46
C SER A 25 -36.99 -17.70 3.10
N VAL A 26 -36.18 -16.65 2.91
CA VAL A 26 -35.39 -16.50 1.69
C VAL A 26 -34.04 -17.13 1.91
N PRO A 27 -33.66 -18.15 1.13
CA PRO A 27 -32.33 -18.74 1.26
C PRO A 27 -31.25 -17.75 0.87
N PHE A 28 -30.16 -17.73 1.62
CA PHE A 28 -29.00 -16.92 1.29
C PHE A 28 -27.76 -17.47 1.96
N SER A 29 -26.60 -17.02 1.49
CA SER A 29 -25.31 -17.30 2.14
C SER A 29 -24.62 -15.97 2.38
N TYR A 30 -23.92 -15.88 3.51
CA TYR A 30 -23.17 -14.69 3.86
C TYR A 30 -21.71 -14.90 3.54
N GLU A 31 -21.15 -14.07 2.67
CA GLU A 31 -19.74 -14.13 2.23
C GLU A 31 -19.35 -15.58 1.84
N PRO A 32 -20.12 -16.22 0.95
CA PRO A 32 -19.94 -17.65 0.68
C PRO A 32 -18.69 -17.98 -0.13
N ILE A 33 -18.18 -17.03 -0.87
CA ILE A 33 -17.02 -17.21 -1.73
C ILE A 33 -16.12 -16.00 -1.67
N VAL A 34 -14.89 -16.19 -2.08
CA VAL A 34 -13.91 -15.12 -2.26
C VAL A 34 -13.58 -15.06 -3.74
N LEU A 35 -13.72 -13.90 -4.32
CA LEU A 35 -13.43 -13.68 -5.74
C LEU A 35 -12.24 -12.73 -5.87
N ASP A 36 -11.28 -13.14 -6.68
CA ASP A 36 -10.16 -12.26 -7.03
C ASP A 36 -10.61 -11.28 -8.09
N TYR A 37 -10.09 -10.07 -8.03
CA TYR A 37 -10.27 -9.12 -9.11
C TYR A 37 -9.02 -8.26 -9.25
N VAL A 38 -8.86 -7.70 -10.44
CA VAL A 38 -7.67 -6.92 -10.79
C VAL A 38 -8.07 -5.47 -10.98
N ILE A 39 -7.30 -4.58 -10.36
CA ILE A 39 -7.46 -3.15 -10.55
C ILE A 39 -6.31 -2.68 -11.44
N GLN A 40 -6.65 -2.04 -12.56
CA GLN A 40 -5.64 -1.39 -13.38
C GLN A 40 -5.49 0.05 -12.91
N ALA A 41 -4.25 0.43 -12.65
CA ALA A 41 -3.93 1.77 -12.19
C ALA A 41 -2.74 2.31 -12.98
N LYS A 42 -2.56 3.62 -12.95
CA LYS A 42 -1.46 4.27 -13.65
C LYS A 42 -0.50 4.86 -12.64
N TYR A 43 0.79 4.77 -12.95
CA TYR A 43 1.84 5.38 -12.17
C TYR A 43 2.40 6.58 -12.91
N LYS A 44 2.35 7.74 -12.27
CA LYS A 44 2.97 8.96 -12.78
C LYS A 44 4.15 9.28 -11.90
N PRO A 45 5.38 9.10 -12.38
CA PRO A 45 6.55 9.48 -11.60
C PRO A 45 6.53 10.95 -11.24
N ASP A 46 7.01 11.29 -10.04
CA ASP A 46 7.12 12.69 -9.67
C ASP A 46 8.18 13.40 -10.52
N LEU A 47 9.33 12.76 -10.69
CA LEU A 47 10.40 13.32 -11.50
C LEU A 47 11.05 12.23 -12.33
N ILE A 48 11.49 12.60 -13.53
CA ILE A 48 12.41 11.78 -14.31
C ILE A 48 13.60 12.71 -14.62
N LEU A 49 14.77 12.33 -14.10
CA LEU A 49 15.98 13.11 -14.32
C LEU A 49 16.45 12.98 -15.76
N GLY A 50 17.30 13.90 -16.20
CA GLY A 50 17.78 13.90 -17.58
C GLY A 50 18.48 12.61 -17.99
N ASN A 51 19.02 11.85 -17.05
CA ASN A 51 19.64 10.57 -17.30
C ASN A 51 18.67 9.37 -17.22
N GLY A 52 17.38 9.63 -17.05
CA GLY A 52 16.37 8.59 -17.02
C GLY A 52 16.06 8.03 -15.64
N ILE A 53 16.77 8.46 -14.61
CA ILE A 53 16.47 8.01 -13.24
C ILE A 53 15.12 8.58 -12.83
N VAL A 54 14.25 7.70 -12.34
CA VAL A 54 12.92 8.06 -11.83
C VAL A 54 13.03 8.34 -10.34
N VAL A 55 12.56 9.50 -9.91
CA VAL A 55 12.61 9.86 -8.49
C VAL A 55 11.20 10.09 -7.98
N GLU A 56 10.87 9.37 -6.92
CA GLU A 56 9.61 9.50 -6.22
C GLU A 56 9.83 10.33 -4.96
N LEU A 57 9.08 11.41 -4.81
CA LEU A 57 9.22 12.34 -3.69
C LEU A 57 8.15 12.04 -2.66
N LYS A 58 8.55 11.76 -1.41
CA LYS A 58 7.61 11.38 -0.36
C LYS A 58 7.86 12.10 0.95
N GLY A 59 6.86 12.85 1.40
CA GLY A 59 6.81 13.32 2.78
C GLY A 59 6.20 12.25 3.66
N PHE A 60 4.91 11.97 3.46
CA PHE A 60 4.24 10.86 4.13
C PHE A 60 4.19 9.66 3.20
N PHE A 61 4.68 8.53 3.68
CA PHE A 61 4.80 7.32 2.87
C PHE A 61 3.83 6.26 3.41
N SER A 62 2.61 6.29 2.91
CA SER A 62 1.51 5.46 3.39
C SER A 62 1.69 3.99 3.00
N ALA A 63 0.92 3.11 3.65
CA ALA A 63 0.90 1.70 3.26
C ALA A 63 0.45 1.53 1.81
N GLN A 64 -0.50 2.36 1.37
CA GLN A 64 -0.95 2.32 -0.02
C GLN A 64 0.17 2.72 -0.97
N ASP A 65 0.92 3.76 -0.64
CA ASP A 65 2.09 4.18 -1.44
C ASP A 65 3.13 3.06 -1.51
N ARG A 66 3.39 2.40 -0.39
CA ARG A 66 4.38 1.32 -0.35
C ARG A 66 3.98 0.16 -1.26
N ARG A 67 2.70 -0.25 -1.20
CA ARG A 67 2.20 -1.31 -2.09
C ARG A 67 2.30 -0.91 -3.55
N LYS A 68 1.95 0.34 -3.85
CA LYS A 68 2.03 0.88 -5.22
C LYS A 68 3.46 0.79 -5.73
N MET A 69 4.44 1.23 -4.94
CA MET A 69 5.83 1.24 -5.38
C MET A 69 6.38 -0.17 -5.60
N LEU A 70 5.96 -1.13 -4.76
CA LEU A 70 6.35 -2.52 -4.97
C LEU A 70 5.77 -3.07 -6.27
N CYS A 71 4.50 -2.78 -6.57
CA CYS A 71 3.88 -3.20 -7.81
C CYS A 71 4.56 -2.58 -9.03
N VAL A 72 4.84 -1.29 -8.97
CA VAL A 72 5.49 -0.57 -10.07
C VAL A 72 6.87 -1.16 -10.32
N LYS A 73 7.65 -1.39 -9.26
CA LYS A 73 9.00 -1.96 -9.38
C LYS A 73 8.96 -3.34 -10.02
N GLU A 74 8.01 -4.17 -9.61
CA GLU A 74 7.88 -5.52 -10.15
C GLU A 74 7.50 -5.51 -11.62
N GLN A 75 6.59 -4.62 -12.01
CA GLN A 75 6.07 -4.58 -13.37
C GLN A 75 6.95 -3.81 -14.33
N HIS A 76 7.86 -2.96 -13.82
CA HIS A 76 8.78 -2.15 -14.61
C HIS A 76 10.20 -2.31 -14.12
N PRO A 77 10.76 -3.54 -14.23
CA PRO A 77 12.11 -3.80 -13.73
C PRO A 77 13.20 -3.04 -14.48
N GLU A 78 12.90 -2.54 -15.68
CA GLU A 78 13.83 -1.76 -16.49
C GLU A 78 14.04 -0.34 -15.97
N LEU A 79 13.15 0.13 -15.10
CA LEU A 79 13.26 1.49 -14.57
C LEU A 79 14.13 1.53 -13.32
N ASP A 80 14.98 2.56 -13.26
CA ASP A 80 15.74 2.86 -12.05
C ASP A 80 14.92 3.84 -11.24
N ILE A 81 14.14 3.31 -10.30
CA ILE A 81 13.26 4.11 -9.46
C ILE A 81 13.92 4.30 -8.10
N ARG A 82 14.08 5.55 -7.71
CA ARG A 82 14.69 5.91 -6.43
C ARG A 82 13.73 6.75 -5.62
N MET A 83 13.88 6.67 -4.30
CA MET A 83 13.01 7.38 -3.37
C MET A 83 13.76 8.57 -2.78
N CYS A 84 13.13 9.73 -2.75
CA CYS A 84 13.64 10.87 -2.02
C CYS A 84 12.63 11.22 -0.94
N PHE A 85 12.94 10.88 0.31
CA PHE A 85 12.06 11.15 1.43
C PHE A 85 12.35 12.53 2.02
N GLN A 86 11.32 13.20 2.49
CA GLN A 86 11.52 14.42 3.25
C GLN A 86 12.33 14.14 4.51
N ASN A 87 12.01 13.03 5.18
CA ASN A 87 12.74 12.56 6.34
C ASN A 87 12.74 11.02 6.34
N ALA A 88 13.84 10.42 5.90
CA ALA A 88 13.95 8.98 5.79
C ALA A 88 13.97 8.26 7.14
N LYS A 89 14.11 9.00 8.25
CA LYS A 89 14.08 8.44 9.60
C LYS A 89 12.66 8.24 10.12
N ASP A 90 11.66 8.79 9.44
CA ASP A 90 10.26 8.55 9.82
C ASP A 90 9.96 7.06 9.70
N LYS A 91 9.12 6.57 10.59
CA LYS A 91 8.76 5.15 10.63
C LYS A 91 7.51 4.88 9.82
N ILE A 92 7.44 3.68 9.24
CA ILE A 92 6.31 3.31 8.40
C ILE A 92 5.04 3.05 9.20
N SER A 93 5.15 2.85 10.51
CA SER A 93 3.99 2.64 11.37
C SER A 93 4.31 3.08 12.78
N ARG A 94 3.29 3.08 13.64
CA ARG A 94 3.46 3.39 15.06
C ARG A 94 3.89 2.18 15.89
N ALA A 95 4.02 1.04 15.28
CA ALA A 95 4.42 -0.17 15.99
C ALA A 95 5.82 0.01 16.58
N ARG A 96 6.03 -0.57 17.76
CA ARG A 96 7.29 -0.42 18.51
C ARG A 96 8.52 -0.83 17.69
N LYS A 97 8.38 -1.91 16.91
CA LYS A 97 9.48 -2.44 16.11
C LYS A 97 9.40 -2.01 14.65
N SER A 98 8.68 -0.92 14.38
CA SER A 98 8.55 -0.44 13.02
C SER A 98 9.90 0.04 12.48
N ILE A 99 10.11 -0.21 11.18
CA ILE A 99 11.31 0.26 10.47
C ILE A 99 11.08 1.66 9.91
N THR A 100 12.16 2.32 9.57
CA THR A 100 12.12 3.65 8.95
C THR A 100 11.80 3.54 7.46
N TYR A 101 11.45 4.68 6.86
CA TYR A 101 11.26 4.78 5.41
C TYR A 101 12.52 4.33 4.66
N GLY A 102 13.69 4.82 5.10
CA GLY A 102 14.95 4.43 4.47
C GLY A 102 15.22 2.94 4.57
N ALA A 103 15.00 2.35 5.74
CA ALA A 103 15.18 0.91 5.93
C ALA A 103 14.22 0.10 5.05
N TRP A 104 12.97 0.57 4.94
CA TRP A 104 11.99 -0.06 4.06
C TRP A 104 12.49 -0.04 2.61
N ALA A 105 12.95 1.13 2.14
CA ALA A 105 13.44 1.28 0.78
C ALA A 105 14.64 0.35 0.51
N THR A 106 15.59 0.30 1.43
CA THR A 106 16.75 -0.59 1.31
C THR A 106 16.31 -2.05 1.24
N ARG A 107 15.40 -2.45 2.11
CA ARG A 107 14.90 -3.83 2.15
C ARG A 107 14.28 -4.25 0.82
N HIS A 108 13.61 -3.32 0.15
CA HIS A 108 12.91 -3.62 -1.10
C HIS A 108 13.72 -3.24 -2.35
N GLY A 109 15.00 -2.93 -2.19
CA GLY A 109 15.89 -2.71 -3.32
C GLY A 109 15.80 -1.34 -3.97
N PHE A 110 15.23 -0.35 -3.29
CA PHE A 110 15.21 1.03 -3.78
C PHE A 110 16.41 1.80 -3.21
N LYS A 111 17.12 2.51 -4.08
CA LYS A 111 18.05 3.53 -3.61
C LYS A 111 17.24 4.71 -3.10
N TRP A 112 17.76 5.41 -2.10
CA TRP A 112 17.00 6.49 -1.50
C TRP A 112 17.92 7.58 -0.97
N ALA A 113 17.33 8.74 -0.76
CA ALA A 113 17.97 9.89 -0.16
C ALA A 113 16.99 10.57 0.80
N SER A 114 17.48 11.42 1.67
CA SER A 114 16.69 12.13 2.66
C SER A 114 16.93 13.62 2.52
N GLY A 115 15.86 14.38 2.35
CA GLY A 115 15.91 15.83 2.36
C GLY A 115 16.17 16.48 1.00
N THR A 116 17.05 15.90 0.22
CA THR A 116 17.39 16.44 -1.10
C THR A 116 17.88 15.33 -2.00
N ILE A 117 17.91 15.61 -3.30
CA ILE A 117 18.42 14.66 -4.30
C ILE A 117 19.94 14.81 -4.33
N PRO A 118 20.69 13.70 -4.10
CA PRO A 118 22.15 13.77 -4.18
C PRO A 118 22.63 14.13 -5.58
N GLU A 119 23.73 14.86 -5.65
CA GLU A 119 24.29 15.28 -6.93
C GLU A 119 24.68 14.10 -7.82
N ASP A 120 25.16 12.99 -7.21
CA ASP A 120 25.56 11.83 -7.98
C ASP A 120 24.39 11.13 -8.69
N TRP A 121 23.16 11.49 -8.36
CA TRP A 121 22.00 10.96 -9.08
C TRP A 121 21.81 11.64 -10.45
N TYR A 122 22.25 12.86 -10.62
CA TYR A 122 22.04 13.60 -11.86
C TYR A 122 23.35 14.06 -12.53
N GLU A 123 24.48 13.97 -11.85
CA GLU A 123 25.74 14.24 -12.49
C GLU A 123 26.11 13.07 -13.41
N GLN A 124 26.53 13.41 -14.59
CA GLN A 124 27.05 12.43 -15.53
C GLN A 124 28.55 12.40 -15.38
N GLY A 125 29.02 11.33 -14.78
CA GLY A 125 30.44 11.13 -14.67
C GLY A 125 31.12 10.90 -15.99
#